data_fc8f3e76eae0027267affa8aae2a59be
#
_entry.id   fc8f3e76eae0027267affa8aae2a59be
#
_cell.length_a   1.000
_cell.length_b   1.000
_cell.length_c   1.000
_cell.angle_alpha   90.00
_cell.angle_beta   90.00
_cell.angle_gamma   90.00
#
_symmetry.space_group_name_H-M   'P 1'
#
loop_
_entity.id
_entity.type
_entity.pdbx_description
1 polymer ?
#
loop_
_entity_poly.entity_id
_entity_poly.type
_entity_poly.pdbx_seq_one_letter_code
_entity_poly.pdbx_strand_id
1 'polypeptide(L)' 'MGNVYRPDELMMLRVVMERAIDSLPVAKRTPYAKHKIAHRILDCAATGERDPVELKIAALMDFNEVEPHRLTG' A
#
# COMPACT_ATOMS: atom_id res chain seq x y z
N MET A 1 -18.50 -7.02 8.77
CA MET A 1 -18.72 -6.03 8.64
C MET A 1 -17.84 -5.16 9.18
N GLY A 2 -17.19 -5.05 9.69
CA GLY A 2 -16.41 -4.22 10.28
C GLY A 2 -15.56 -3.30 9.57
N ASN A 3 -15.36 -3.32 8.37
CA ASN A 3 -14.46 -2.42 7.77
C ASN A 3 -15.14 -1.23 7.22
N VAL A 4 -15.79 -0.49 8.09
CA VAL A 4 -16.44 0.72 7.68
C VAL A 4 -15.55 1.86 8.05
N TYR A 5 -15.15 2.66 7.09
CA TYR A 5 -14.26 3.77 7.34
C TYR A 5 -15.01 5.08 7.20
N ARG A 6 -14.62 6.08 7.98
CA ARG A 6 -15.23 7.39 7.88
C ARG A 6 -14.68 8.08 6.66
N PRO A 7 -15.40 9.09 6.14
CA PRO A 7 -14.94 9.76 4.94
C PRO A 7 -13.52 10.31 5.03
N ASP A 8 -13.16 10.87 6.19
CA ASP A 8 -11.82 11.40 6.35
C ASP A 8 -10.79 10.29 6.38
N GLU A 9 -11.16 9.11 6.89
CA GLU A 9 -10.24 8.00 6.90
C GLU A 9 -10.02 7.48 5.48
N LEU A 10 -11.10 7.42 4.70
CA LEU A 10 -10.97 6.98 3.33
C LEU A 10 -10.10 7.92 2.52
N MET A 11 -10.24 9.22 2.79
CA MET A 11 -9.45 10.18 2.11
C MET A 11 -7.99 10.03 2.47
N MET A 12 -7.70 9.79 3.73
CA MET A 12 -6.34 9.59 4.19
C MET A 12 -5.74 8.35 3.55
N LEU A 13 -6.52 7.26 3.49
CA LEU A 13 -6.03 6.02 2.90
C LEU A 13 -5.73 6.21 1.42
N ARG A 14 -6.55 7.01 0.75
CA ARG A 14 -6.33 7.27 -0.65
C ARG A 14 -5.05 8.06 -0.88
N VAL A 15 -4.80 9.06 -0.05
CA VAL A 15 -3.58 9.84 -0.15
C VAL A 15 -2.36 8.96 0.10
N VAL A 16 -2.45 8.08 1.09
CA VAL A 16 -1.35 7.18 1.39
C VAL A 16 -1.09 6.28 0.20
N MET A 17 -2.14 5.77 -0.44
CA MET A 17 -1.99 4.91 -1.58
C MET A 17 -1.29 5.65 -2.72
N GLU A 18 -1.71 6.87 -2.98
CA GLU A 18 -1.11 7.66 -4.04
C GLU A 18 0.35 7.94 -3.77
N ARG A 19 0.69 8.24 -2.52
CA ARG A 19 2.07 8.49 -2.19
C ARG A 19 2.93 7.23 -2.30
N ALA A 20 2.36 6.09 -1.95
CA ALA A 20 3.07 4.84 -2.07
C ALA A 20 3.35 4.53 -3.54
N ILE A 21 2.35 4.75 -4.39
CA ILE A 21 2.52 4.50 -5.81
C ILE A 21 3.57 5.46 -6.39
N ASP A 22 3.54 6.71 -5.96
CA ASP A 22 4.50 7.69 -6.45
C ASP A 22 5.92 7.35 -6.02
N SER A 23 6.07 6.55 -4.98
CA SER A 23 7.40 6.16 -4.53
C SER A 23 7.99 5.10 -5.44
N LEU A 24 7.18 4.47 -6.28
CA LEU A 24 7.69 3.46 -7.17
C LEU A 24 8.25 4.09 -8.44
N PRO A 25 9.26 3.46 -9.05
CA PRO A 25 9.72 3.93 -10.34
C PRO A 25 8.56 3.89 -11.32
N VAL A 26 8.55 4.79 -12.27
CA VAL A 26 7.46 4.86 -13.22
C VAL A 26 7.20 3.52 -13.88
N ALA A 27 8.24 2.81 -14.24
CA ALA A 27 8.07 1.52 -14.89
C ALA A 27 7.35 0.50 -14.03
N LYS A 28 7.34 0.69 -12.73
CA LYS A 28 6.69 -0.25 -11.84
C LYS A 28 5.29 0.18 -11.40
N ARG A 29 4.80 1.29 -11.93
CA ARG A 29 3.48 1.77 -11.56
C ARG A 29 2.43 1.12 -12.44
N THR A 30 2.36 -0.18 -12.43
CA THR A 30 1.41 -0.93 -13.25
C THR A 30 0.07 -1.05 -12.54
N PRO A 31 -0.99 -1.39 -13.25
CA PRO A 31 -2.29 -1.61 -12.60
C PRO A 31 -2.21 -2.68 -11.52
N TYR A 32 -1.40 -3.71 -11.76
CA TYR A 32 -1.23 -4.77 -10.77
C TYR A 32 -0.59 -4.20 -9.51
N ALA A 33 0.46 -3.38 -9.67
CA ALA A 33 1.14 -2.81 -8.52
C ALA A 33 0.21 -1.89 -7.73
N LYS A 34 -0.61 -1.10 -8.44
CA LYS A 34 -1.53 -0.20 -7.77
C LYS A 34 -2.57 -0.99 -6.97
N HIS A 35 -3.06 -2.07 -7.54
CA HIS A 35 -4.04 -2.90 -6.87
C HIS A 35 -3.42 -3.53 -5.63
N LYS A 36 -2.19 -4.02 -5.75
CA LYS A 36 -1.52 -4.65 -4.64
C LYS A 36 -1.26 -3.67 -3.51
N ILE A 37 -0.84 -2.45 -3.84
CA ILE A 37 -0.61 -1.43 -2.85
C ILE A 37 -1.91 -1.10 -2.12
N ALA A 38 -3.00 -0.93 -2.84
CA ALA A 38 -4.27 -0.61 -2.23
C ALA A 38 -4.70 -1.72 -1.28
N HIS A 39 -4.53 -2.96 -1.70
CA HIS A 39 -4.92 -4.10 -0.90
C HIS A 39 -4.09 -4.16 0.38
N ARG A 40 -2.80 -3.91 0.28
CA ARG A 40 -1.94 -3.95 1.46
C ARG A 40 -2.28 -2.84 2.44
N ILE A 41 -2.60 -1.66 1.93
CA ILE A 41 -2.96 -0.55 2.79
C ILE A 41 -4.25 -0.88 3.53
N LEU A 42 -5.23 -1.43 2.83
CA LEU A 42 -6.49 -1.77 3.46
C LEU A 42 -6.32 -2.88 4.49
N ASP A 43 -5.47 -3.86 4.20
CA ASP A 43 -5.22 -4.93 5.14
C ASP A 43 -4.57 -4.39 6.41
N CYS A 44 -3.64 -3.47 6.26
CA CYS A 44 -2.96 -2.90 7.41
C CYS A 44 -3.93 -2.03 8.21
N ALA A 45 -4.75 -1.25 7.51
CA ALA A 45 -5.71 -0.38 8.17
C ALA A 45 -6.76 -1.19 8.93
N ALA A 46 -7.06 -2.39 8.44
CA ALA A 46 -8.05 -3.25 9.09
C ALA A 46 -7.59 -3.70 10.47
N THR A 47 -6.29 -3.65 10.74
CA THR A 47 -5.78 -4.01 12.04
C THR A 47 -5.85 -2.82 13.01
N GLY A 48 -6.31 -1.67 12.52
CA GLY A 48 -6.40 -0.49 13.37
C GLY A 48 -5.34 0.55 13.11
N GLU A 49 -4.38 0.25 12.23
CA GLU A 49 -3.32 1.19 11.95
C GLU A 49 -3.85 2.40 11.23
N ARG A 50 -3.48 3.58 11.68
CA ARG A 50 -3.93 4.82 11.07
C ARG A 50 -2.80 5.81 10.80
N ASP A 51 -1.57 5.42 11.09
CA ASP A 51 -0.44 6.29 10.85
C ASP A 51 -0.11 6.22 9.36
N PRO A 52 -0.17 7.32 8.63
CA PRO A 52 0.09 7.30 7.19
C PRO A 52 1.47 6.75 6.83
N VAL A 53 2.45 7.03 7.66
CA VAL A 53 3.80 6.56 7.37
C VAL A 53 3.88 5.05 7.50
N GLU A 54 3.25 4.50 8.54
CA GLU A 54 3.26 3.06 8.73
C GLU A 54 2.48 2.35 7.63
N LEU A 55 1.37 2.93 7.22
CA LEU A 55 0.57 2.35 6.16
C LEU A 55 1.35 2.32 4.85
N LYS A 56 2.09 3.38 4.58
CA LYS A 56 2.89 3.45 3.37
C LYS A 56 4.00 2.41 3.41
N ILE A 57 4.66 2.28 4.54
CA ILE A 57 5.74 1.32 4.69
C ILE A 57 5.20 -0.09 4.47
N ALA A 58 4.06 -0.40 5.07
CA ALA A 58 3.48 -1.73 4.91
C ALA A 58 3.13 -2.00 3.45
N ALA A 59 2.65 -0.98 2.75
CA ALA A 59 2.26 -1.14 1.37
C ALA A 59 3.45 -1.46 0.47
N LEU A 60 4.59 -0.87 0.79
CA LEU A 60 5.76 -1.03 -0.05
C LEU A 60 6.65 -2.21 0.30
N MET A 61 6.47 -2.75 1.49
CA MET A 61 7.29 -3.85 1.91
C MET A 61 7.26 -5.02 0.97
N ASP A 62 6.10 -5.34 0.46
CA ASP A 62 5.95 -6.46 -0.41
C ASP A 62 6.76 -6.30 -1.68
N PHE A 63 6.88 -5.09 -2.16
CA PHE A 63 7.63 -4.86 -3.38
C PHE A 63 9.12 -4.98 -3.13
N ASN A 64 9.54 -4.63 -1.96
CA ASN A 64 10.94 -4.74 -1.64
C ASN A 64 11.34 -6.19 -1.52
N GLU A 65 10.48 -7.03 -1.04
CA GLU A 65 10.81 -8.38 -0.90
C GLU A 65 10.79 -9.14 -2.19
N VAL A 66 9.95 -8.80 -3.06
CA VAL A 66 9.83 -9.52 -4.25
C VAL A 66 11.01 -9.41 -5.11
N GLU A 67 11.64 -8.30 -5.13
CA GLU A 67 12.69 -8.15 -5.93
C GLU A 67 13.75 -9.07 -5.80
N PRO A 68 14.34 -9.18 -4.77
CA PRO A 68 15.46 -9.99 -4.59
C PRO A 68 15.22 -11.37 -4.89
N HIS A 69 14.07 -11.80 -4.74
CA HIS A 69 13.94 -13.08 -4.75
C HIS A 69 14.13 -13.67 -6.05
N ARG A 70 13.98 -12.99 -7.03
CA ARG A 70 14.06 -13.59 -8.12
C ARG A 70 15.33 -14.03 -8.33
N LEU A 71 16.20 -13.50 -7.72
CA LEU A 71 17.41 -13.82 -8.02
C LEU A 71 17.75 -15.05 -7.61
N THR A 72 17.12 -15.46 -6.80
CA THR A 72 17.56 -16.60 -6.29
C THR A 72 17.46 -17.48 -7.31
N GLY A 73 16.72 -17.24 -8.01
CA GLY A 73 16.65 -18.16 -8.97
C GLY A 73 17.84 -18.40 -9.37
#